data_c497e9ab738f2a86b134800f788f2ea9
#
_entry.id   c497e9ab738f2a86b134800f788f2ea9
#
_cell.length_a   1.000
_cell.length_b   1.000
_cell.length_c   1.000
_cell.angle_alpha   90.00
_cell.angle_beta   90.00
_cell.angle_gamma   90.00
#
_symmetry.space_group_name_H-M   'P 1'
#
loop_
_entity.id
_entity.type
_entity.pdbx_description
1 polymer ?
#
loop_
_entity_poly.entity_id
_entity_poly.type
_entity_poly.pdbx_seq_one_letter_code
_entity_poly.pdbx_strand_id
1 'polypeptide(L)'
;MQRAIYVRPVGIFPAPVGEDGENVWSGLPLTGQPLRFATIEIVEREGVRIARRLASVSDAFERDWGRYTLEASSLMEAITAPRARLAGLALDVPRIMGIVNVTPDSFSDGGRFSSAQVAVDHALRLAEEGADILDIGGESTRPGAETVPVEEELARVMPVIEGLRPRTQMLISIDTRKADVMRRAAAAGADILNDVSALTHDPQSLSVAAETGLPVILMHAQGDPKTMNESPRYSDVVLDVFDFLESRIDACVAAGIPKAKLVADPGIGFGKHLHHNVAVMGNLALYHGLGVPILLGASRKKLIDHISDVPLPKDRVPGSLAAALAGVAQGVQIVRVHDVAATRQALAVWRAIAHNTNKV
;
A
#
# COMPACT_ATOMS: atom_id res chain seq x y z
N MET A 1 -10.18 -18.72 4.32
CA MET A 1 -9.56 -20.00 4.82
C MET A 1 -8.13 -19.66 5.19
N GLN A 2 -7.60 -20.18 6.30
CA GLN A 2 -6.18 -19.93 6.64
C GLN A 2 -5.30 -20.72 5.67
N ARG A 3 -4.30 -20.04 5.09
CA ARG A 3 -3.31 -20.66 4.23
C ARG A 3 -2.36 -21.55 5.05
N ALA A 4 -1.93 -22.67 4.50
CA ALA A 4 -1.04 -23.61 5.19
C ALA A 4 0.45 -23.31 4.98
N ILE A 5 0.80 -22.63 3.89
CA ILE A 5 2.18 -22.28 3.54
C ILE A 5 2.29 -20.84 3.05
N TYR A 6 3.37 -20.17 3.45
CA TYR A 6 3.73 -18.82 3.00
C TYR A 6 5.19 -18.81 2.62
N VAL A 7 5.55 -17.94 1.68
CA VAL A 7 6.92 -17.74 1.22
C VAL A 7 7.26 -16.27 1.31
N ARG A 8 8.36 -15.95 1.98
CA ARG A 8 8.89 -14.59 2.10
C ARG A 8 10.28 -14.50 1.48
N PRO A 9 10.50 -13.66 0.47
CA PRO A 9 11.86 -13.31 0.03
C PRO A 9 12.66 -12.69 1.17
N VAL A 10 13.89 -13.14 1.35
CA VAL A 10 14.85 -12.57 2.31
C VAL A 10 16.20 -12.35 1.63
N GLY A 11 17.03 -11.49 2.21
CA GLY A 11 18.29 -11.13 1.57
C GLY A 11 18.05 -10.45 0.22
N ILE A 12 17.04 -9.58 0.16
CA ILE A 12 16.71 -8.80 -1.05
C ILE A 12 17.84 -7.81 -1.30
N PHE A 13 18.32 -7.77 -2.53
CA PHE A 13 19.42 -6.90 -2.96
C PHE A 13 19.09 -6.26 -4.31
N PRO A 14 19.63 -5.05 -4.57
CA PRO A 14 19.53 -4.40 -5.87
C PRO A 14 20.27 -5.23 -6.93
N ALA A 15 19.65 -5.39 -8.10
CA ALA A 15 20.31 -5.98 -9.25
C ALA A 15 21.05 -4.88 -10.02
N PRO A 16 22.38 -4.88 -10.06
CA PRO A 16 23.10 -4.01 -10.97
C PRO A 16 22.80 -4.45 -12.41
N VAL A 17 22.47 -3.50 -13.25
CA VAL A 17 22.37 -3.71 -14.70
C VAL A 17 23.79 -3.62 -15.22
N GLY A 18 24.34 -4.72 -15.80
CA GLY A 18 25.61 -4.70 -16.50
C GLY A 18 25.56 -3.72 -17.69
N GLU A 19 26.72 -3.29 -18.20
CA GLU A 19 26.82 -2.37 -19.34
C GLU A 19 26.08 -2.91 -20.59
N ASP A 20 25.95 -4.23 -20.70
CA ASP A 20 25.27 -4.95 -21.79
C ASP A 20 23.80 -5.30 -21.45
N GLY A 21 23.24 -4.83 -20.35
CA GLY A 21 21.87 -5.15 -19.91
C GLY A 21 21.68 -6.54 -19.33
N GLU A 22 22.75 -7.33 -19.17
CA GLU A 22 22.70 -8.65 -18.56
C GLU A 22 22.77 -8.57 -17.03
N ASN A 23 21.92 -9.37 -16.36
CA ASN A 23 21.94 -9.48 -14.90
C ASN A 23 23.16 -10.30 -14.45
N VAL A 24 24.15 -9.64 -13.86
CA VAL A 24 25.42 -10.24 -13.42
C VAL A 24 25.29 -11.11 -12.16
N TRP A 25 24.15 -11.04 -11.44
CA TRP A 25 23.98 -11.68 -10.14
C TRP A 25 22.99 -12.84 -10.16
N SER A 26 23.32 -13.92 -9.45
CA SER A 26 22.40 -15.03 -9.19
C SER A 26 21.25 -14.59 -8.27
N GLY A 27 20.09 -15.23 -8.42
CA GLY A 27 18.86 -14.97 -7.64
C GLY A 27 17.65 -14.73 -8.53
N LEU A 28 16.48 -14.77 -7.94
CA LEU A 28 15.21 -14.55 -8.64
C LEU A 28 14.82 -13.06 -8.65
N PRO A 29 14.14 -12.59 -9.71
CA PRO A 29 13.60 -11.24 -9.75
C PRO A 29 12.50 -11.06 -8.69
N LEU A 30 12.39 -9.86 -8.12
CA LEU A 30 11.32 -9.50 -7.21
C LEU A 30 10.34 -8.56 -7.92
N THR A 31 9.14 -9.04 -8.22
CA THR A 31 7.99 -8.25 -8.71
C THR A 31 8.23 -7.40 -9.97
N GLY A 32 9.27 -7.69 -10.75
CA GLY A 32 9.65 -6.90 -11.93
C GLY A 32 10.37 -5.59 -11.62
N GLN A 33 10.74 -5.36 -10.36
CA GLN A 33 11.60 -4.26 -9.95
C GLN A 33 13.09 -4.62 -10.14
N PRO A 34 14.01 -3.64 -10.12
CA PRO A 34 15.45 -3.90 -10.18
C PRO A 34 15.96 -4.42 -8.83
N LEU A 35 15.24 -5.39 -8.26
CA LEU A 35 15.53 -6.10 -7.01
C LEU A 35 15.55 -7.59 -7.26
N ARG A 36 16.40 -8.31 -6.55
CA ARG A 36 16.53 -9.77 -6.58
C ARG A 36 16.63 -10.34 -5.17
N PHE A 37 16.38 -11.64 -5.05
CA PHE A 37 16.58 -12.38 -3.81
C PHE A 37 17.13 -13.78 -4.12
N ALA A 38 17.96 -14.30 -3.22
CA ALA A 38 18.57 -15.62 -3.36
C ALA A 38 18.14 -16.60 -2.25
N THR A 39 17.42 -16.11 -1.24
CA THR A 39 16.97 -16.87 -0.08
C THR A 39 15.50 -16.60 0.15
N ILE A 40 14.78 -17.61 0.64
CA ILE A 40 13.39 -17.49 1.07
C ILE A 40 13.23 -17.99 2.51
N GLU A 41 12.32 -17.38 3.24
CA GLU A 41 11.76 -17.97 4.45
C GLU A 41 10.46 -18.67 4.08
N ILE A 42 10.38 -19.93 4.46
CA ILE A 42 9.20 -20.78 4.30
C ILE A 42 8.52 -20.84 5.66
N VAL A 43 7.24 -20.48 5.69
CA VAL A 43 6.41 -20.51 6.89
C VAL A 43 5.32 -21.54 6.69
N GLU A 44 5.28 -22.55 7.54
CA GLU A 44 4.25 -23.59 7.58
C GLU A 44 3.33 -23.34 8.78
N ARG A 45 2.01 -23.33 8.55
CA ARG A 45 0.98 -23.07 9.58
C ARG A 45 0.03 -24.26 9.67
N GLU A 46 -0.03 -24.86 10.86
CA GLU A 46 -1.00 -25.91 11.20
C GLU A 46 -1.76 -25.52 12.48
N GLY A 47 -2.92 -24.92 12.32
CA GLY A 47 -3.70 -24.35 13.40
C GLY A 47 -2.91 -23.22 14.10
N VAL A 48 -2.57 -23.43 15.38
CA VAL A 48 -1.78 -22.48 16.18
C VAL A 48 -0.27 -22.70 16.06
N ARG A 49 0.16 -23.81 15.46
CA ARG A 49 1.58 -24.13 15.29
C ARG A 49 2.10 -23.47 14.02
N ILE A 50 3.19 -22.70 14.18
CA ILE A 50 3.89 -22.03 13.08
C ILE A 50 5.34 -22.49 13.11
N ALA A 51 5.82 -23.03 11.99
CA ALA A 51 7.22 -23.37 11.76
C ALA A 51 7.81 -22.44 10.71
N ARG A 52 9.04 -21.98 10.92
CA ARG A 52 9.77 -21.09 10.03
C ARG A 52 11.13 -21.66 9.72
N ARG A 53 11.57 -21.60 8.46
CA ARG A 53 12.88 -22.05 8.04
C ARG A 53 13.35 -21.27 6.82
N LEU A 54 14.67 -21.13 6.71
CA LEU A 54 15.31 -20.54 5.54
C LEU A 54 15.68 -21.64 4.53
N ALA A 55 15.61 -21.30 3.25
CA ALA A 55 16.10 -22.13 2.16
C ALA A 55 16.70 -21.23 1.08
N SER A 56 17.69 -21.72 0.33
CA SER A 56 18.09 -21.06 -0.91
C SER A 56 16.97 -21.18 -1.95
N VAL A 57 16.94 -20.29 -2.93
CA VAL A 57 15.96 -20.43 -4.05
C VAL A 57 16.19 -21.71 -4.84
N SER A 58 17.46 -22.16 -5.01
CA SER A 58 17.79 -23.44 -5.65
C SER A 58 17.21 -24.63 -4.89
N ASP A 59 17.47 -24.69 -3.56
CA ASP A 59 16.93 -25.76 -2.71
C ASP A 59 15.40 -25.78 -2.72
N ALA A 60 14.77 -24.59 -2.83
CA ALA A 60 13.32 -24.46 -2.88
C ALA A 60 12.74 -25.05 -4.17
N PHE A 61 13.42 -24.93 -5.32
CA PHE A 61 12.99 -25.54 -6.59
C PHE A 61 13.22 -27.04 -6.67
N GLU A 62 14.29 -27.52 -6.06
CA GLU A 62 14.62 -28.97 -6.01
C GLU A 62 13.79 -29.73 -4.97
N ARG A 63 13.16 -29.01 -4.07
CA ARG A 63 12.43 -29.57 -2.93
C ARG A 63 11.15 -30.25 -3.39
N ASP A 64 10.89 -31.43 -2.84
CA ASP A 64 9.56 -32.02 -2.80
C ASP A 64 8.69 -31.29 -1.75
N TRP A 65 7.75 -30.49 -2.21
CA TRP A 65 6.77 -29.78 -1.39
C TRP A 65 5.58 -30.67 -0.97
N GLY A 66 5.53 -31.93 -1.47
CA GLY A 66 4.44 -32.84 -1.20
C GLY A 66 3.08 -32.24 -1.52
N ARG A 67 2.18 -32.21 -0.53
CA ARG A 67 0.83 -31.64 -0.68
C ARG A 67 0.81 -30.13 -0.97
N TYR A 68 1.90 -29.42 -0.76
CA TYR A 68 2.01 -27.96 -0.95
C TYR A 68 2.65 -27.55 -2.27
N THR A 69 2.95 -28.49 -3.17
CA THR A 69 3.70 -28.19 -4.42
C THR A 69 3.02 -27.12 -5.27
N LEU A 70 1.71 -27.25 -5.52
CA LEU A 70 0.97 -26.26 -6.32
C LEU A 70 0.91 -24.88 -5.63
N GLU A 71 0.70 -24.87 -4.33
CA GLU A 71 0.59 -23.64 -3.55
C GLU A 71 1.94 -22.90 -3.48
N ALA A 72 3.03 -23.63 -3.26
CA ALA A 72 4.38 -23.06 -3.26
C ALA A 72 4.78 -22.51 -4.64
N SER A 73 4.48 -23.23 -5.71
CA SER A 73 4.73 -22.77 -7.09
C SER A 73 3.96 -21.51 -7.40
N SER A 74 2.67 -21.43 -7.04
CA SER A 74 1.84 -20.24 -7.22
C SER A 74 2.38 -19.03 -6.44
N LEU A 75 2.86 -19.23 -5.20
CA LEU A 75 3.49 -18.16 -4.42
C LEU A 75 4.78 -17.68 -5.05
N MET A 76 5.64 -18.58 -5.53
CA MET A 76 6.90 -18.22 -6.20
C MET A 76 6.64 -17.44 -7.50
N GLU A 77 5.66 -17.88 -8.30
CA GLU A 77 5.22 -17.15 -9.49
C GLU A 77 4.71 -15.75 -9.12
N ALA A 78 3.84 -15.65 -8.11
CA ALA A 78 3.31 -14.38 -7.62
C ALA A 78 4.42 -13.42 -7.15
N ILE A 79 5.46 -13.93 -6.48
CA ILE A 79 6.58 -13.14 -5.98
C ILE A 79 7.47 -12.63 -7.12
N THR A 80 7.70 -13.44 -8.14
CA THR A 80 8.66 -13.14 -9.22
C THR A 80 8.06 -12.38 -10.39
N ALA A 81 6.74 -12.54 -10.64
CA ALA A 81 6.07 -11.92 -11.78
C ALA A 81 6.06 -10.39 -11.72
N PRO A 82 6.34 -9.71 -12.84
CA PRO A 82 6.19 -8.26 -12.91
C PRO A 82 4.77 -7.82 -12.57
N ARG A 83 4.67 -6.66 -11.90
CA ARG A 83 3.35 -6.09 -11.59
C ARG A 83 2.73 -5.41 -12.80
N ALA A 84 1.43 -5.58 -12.97
CA ALA A 84 0.68 -4.85 -13.98
C ALA A 84 0.73 -3.32 -13.73
N ARG A 85 0.52 -2.54 -14.77
CA ARG A 85 0.37 -1.09 -14.64
C ARG A 85 -0.90 -0.75 -13.87
N LEU A 86 -0.80 0.19 -12.93
CA LEU A 86 -1.95 0.71 -12.18
C LEU A 86 -2.47 1.98 -12.87
N ALA A 87 -3.66 1.94 -13.46
CA ALA A 87 -4.20 3.05 -14.26
C ALA A 87 -3.18 3.63 -15.28
N GLY A 88 -2.39 2.76 -15.91
CA GLY A 88 -1.33 3.16 -16.85
C GLY A 88 0.03 3.46 -16.20
N LEU A 89 0.11 3.64 -14.89
CA LEU A 89 1.36 3.89 -14.15
C LEU A 89 2.17 2.59 -14.03
N ALA A 90 3.42 2.60 -14.51
CA ALA A 90 4.35 1.49 -14.32
C ALA A 90 4.79 1.39 -12.84
N LEU A 91 4.93 0.16 -12.32
CA LEU A 91 5.29 -0.13 -10.94
C LEU A 91 6.67 -0.83 -10.83
N ASP A 92 7.49 -0.62 -11.80
CA ASP A 92 8.88 -1.09 -11.90
C ASP A 92 9.86 -0.36 -10.97
N VAL A 93 9.46 0.80 -10.50
CA VAL A 93 10.16 1.60 -9.48
C VAL A 93 9.15 2.07 -8.41
N PRO A 94 9.62 2.41 -7.20
CA PRO A 94 8.74 2.95 -6.16
C PRO A 94 8.02 4.22 -6.61
N ARG A 95 6.71 4.28 -6.39
CA ARG A 95 5.82 5.41 -6.71
C ARG A 95 5.38 6.12 -5.44
N ILE A 96 5.16 7.42 -5.56
CA ILE A 96 4.77 8.28 -4.45
C ILE A 96 3.29 8.65 -4.58
N MET A 97 2.51 8.32 -3.55
CA MET A 97 1.11 8.71 -3.42
C MET A 97 1.01 9.82 -2.36
N GLY A 98 0.72 11.04 -2.81
CA GLY A 98 0.62 12.22 -1.96
C GLY A 98 -0.74 12.33 -1.30
N ILE A 99 -0.77 12.53 0.02
CA ILE A 99 -2.00 12.60 0.82
C ILE A 99 -2.60 14.00 0.77
N VAL A 100 -3.86 14.11 0.34
CA VAL A 100 -4.66 15.34 0.32
C VAL A 100 -5.88 15.19 1.23
N ASN A 101 -5.72 15.52 2.51
CA ASN A 101 -6.83 15.47 3.47
C ASN A 101 -7.70 16.72 3.36
N VAL A 102 -8.99 16.53 3.08
CA VAL A 102 -10.01 17.58 2.99
C VAL A 102 -10.90 17.53 4.22
N THR A 103 -10.30 17.72 5.40
CA THR A 103 -11.01 17.74 6.68
C THR A 103 -11.04 19.15 7.27
N PRO A 104 -12.04 19.51 8.11
CA PRO A 104 -12.15 20.85 8.71
C PRO A 104 -10.87 21.30 9.43
N ASP A 105 -10.19 20.41 10.12
CA ASP A 105 -8.95 20.69 10.85
C ASP A 105 -7.75 20.97 9.93
N SER A 106 -7.83 20.56 8.66
CA SER A 106 -6.75 20.74 7.70
C SER A 106 -6.72 22.16 7.10
N PHE A 107 -7.85 22.90 7.17
CA PHE A 107 -8.02 24.19 6.48
C PHE A 107 -8.94 25.15 7.26
N SER A 108 -8.63 25.42 8.54
CA SER A 108 -9.53 26.03 9.54
C SER A 108 -9.93 27.50 9.32
N ASP A 109 -9.35 28.22 8.35
CA ASP A 109 -9.51 29.70 8.26
C ASP A 109 -10.39 30.19 7.09
N GLY A 110 -11.14 29.32 6.40
CA GLY A 110 -11.94 29.74 5.26
C GLY A 110 -13.23 28.93 5.05
N GLY A 111 -14.28 29.58 4.56
CA GLY A 111 -15.54 28.90 4.19
C GLY A 111 -15.32 27.76 3.17
N ARG A 112 -16.37 26.90 2.94
CA ARG A 112 -16.28 25.66 2.13
C ARG A 112 -15.58 25.83 0.76
N PHE A 113 -15.80 26.93 0.05
CA PHE A 113 -15.17 27.19 -1.25
C PHE A 113 -13.67 27.53 -1.13
N SER A 114 -13.27 28.24 -0.07
CA SER A 114 -11.86 28.54 0.17
C SER A 114 -11.10 27.29 0.58
N SER A 115 -11.70 26.36 1.34
CA SER A 115 -11.07 25.10 1.73
C SER A 115 -10.84 24.16 0.53
N ALA A 116 -11.77 24.08 -0.41
CA ALA A 116 -11.60 23.27 -1.63
C ALA A 116 -10.48 23.83 -2.51
N GLN A 117 -10.40 25.16 -2.71
CA GLN A 117 -9.32 25.78 -3.49
C GLN A 117 -7.95 25.55 -2.84
N VAL A 118 -7.85 25.69 -1.52
CA VAL A 118 -6.60 25.40 -0.78
C VAL A 118 -6.19 23.93 -0.94
N ALA A 119 -7.17 22.98 -0.92
CA ALA A 119 -6.90 21.57 -1.15
C ALA A 119 -6.43 21.28 -2.60
N VAL A 120 -7.05 21.94 -3.59
CA VAL A 120 -6.62 21.88 -5.00
C VAL A 120 -5.19 22.40 -5.15
N ASP A 121 -4.89 23.57 -4.61
CA ASP A 121 -3.55 24.17 -4.71
C ASP A 121 -2.50 23.34 -3.94
N HIS A 122 -2.88 22.70 -2.83
CA HIS A 122 -2.03 21.77 -2.12
C HIS A 122 -1.75 20.51 -2.98
N ALA A 123 -2.78 19.92 -3.58
CA ALA A 123 -2.63 18.74 -4.45
C ALA A 123 -1.73 19.05 -5.66
N LEU A 124 -1.88 20.20 -6.29
CA LEU A 124 -1.01 20.62 -7.40
C LEU A 124 0.44 20.81 -6.95
N ARG A 125 0.69 21.34 -5.75
CA ARG A 125 2.05 21.41 -5.19
C ARG A 125 2.64 20.01 -4.98
N LEU A 126 1.86 19.05 -4.44
CA LEU A 126 2.35 17.68 -4.30
C LEU A 126 2.71 17.06 -5.65
N ALA A 127 1.96 17.36 -6.71
CA ALA A 127 2.30 16.94 -8.08
C ALA A 127 3.62 17.56 -8.54
N GLU A 128 3.85 18.87 -8.33
CA GLU A 128 5.11 19.56 -8.63
C GLU A 128 6.28 19.01 -7.81
N GLU A 129 6.04 18.63 -6.57
CA GLU A 129 7.02 17.98 -5.68
C GLU A 129 7.38 16.57 -6.14
N GLY A 130 6.59 15.96 -7.06
CA GLY A 130 6.84 14.68 -7.70
C GLY A 130 6.02 13.51 -7.14
N ALA A 131 4.80 13.76 -6.67
CA ALA A 131 3.83 12.70 -6.49
C ALA A 131 3.48 12.05 -7.84
N ASP A 132 3.25 10.74 -7.86
CA ASP A 132 2.71 10.00 -9.00
C ASP A 132 1.18 9.87 -8.93
N ILE A 133 0.62 9.90 -7.71
CA ILE A 133 -0.79 9.76 -7.40
C ILE A 133 -1.16 10.79 -6.34
N LEU A 134 -2.32 11.43 -6.48
CA LEU A 134 -2.91 12.34 -5.49
C LEU A 134 -4.08 11.63 -4.80
N ASP A 135 -4.02 11.43 -3.49
CA ASP A 135 -5.02 10.66 -2.73
C ASP A 135 -5.92 11.58 -1.92
N ILE A 136 -7.15 11.77 -2.40
CA ILE A 136 -8.12 12.73 -1.88
C ILE A 136 -8.99 12.04 -0.83
N GLY A 137 -8.97 12.51 0.43
CA GLY A 137 -9.78 11.96 1.51
C GLY A 137 -10.61 13.01 2.23
N GLY A 138 -11.92 12.78 2.34
CA GLY A 138 -12.88 13.67 3.03
C GLY A 138 -13.25 13.23 4.44
N GLU A 139 -12.92 12.00 4.81
CA GLU A 139 -13.15 11.41 6.13
C GLU A 139 -11.83 11.09 6.81
N SER A 140 -11.68 11.47 8.07
CA SER A 140 -10.54 11.03 8.87
C SER A 140 -10.76 9.60 9.34
N THR A 141 -9.85 8.69 8.99
CA THR A 141 -9.86 7.30 9.47
C THR A 141 -8.87 7.07 10.62
N ARG A 142 -8.40 8.16 11.27
CA ARG A 142 -7.53 8.07 12.45
C ARG A 142 -8.27 7.45 13.63
N PRO A 143 -7.55 6.81 14.58
CA PRO A 143 -8.17 6.31 15.81
C PRO A 143 -8.98 7.38 16.52
N GLY A 144 -10.24 7.06 16.86
CA GLY A 144 -11.15 7.99 17.54
C GLY A 144 -11.90 8.96 16.62
N ALA A 145 -11.70 8.92 15.31
CA ALA A 145 -12.43 9.78 14.38
C ALA A 145 -13.91 9.39 14.30
N GLU A 146 -14.76 10.38 14.16
CA GLU A 146 -16.18 10.18 13.92
C GLU A 146 -16.45 9.91 12.44
N THR A 147 -17.46 9.07 12.17
CA THR A 147 -17.91 8.79 10.81
C THR A 147 -18.59 10.03 10.24
N VAL A 148 -18.18 10.43 9.05
CA VAL A 148 -18.76 11.56 8.33
C VAL A 148 -19.95 11.08 7.49
N PRO A 149 -21.11 11.76 7.46
CA PRO A 149 -22.21 11.44 6.55
C PRO A 149 -21.78 11.52 5.07
N VAL A 150 -22.44 10.72 4.21
CA VAL A 150 -22.13 10.67 2.76
C VAL A 150 -22.15 12.04 2.12
N GLU A 151 -23.21 12.81 2.34
CA GLU A 151 -23.39 14.15 1.73
C GLU A 151 -22.32 15.15 2.20
N GLU A 152 -21.88 15.02 3.43
CA GLU A 152 -20.79 15.86 3.96
C GLU A 152 -19.44 15.49 3.35
N GLU A 153 -19.14 14.19 3.22
CA GLU A 153 -17.92 13.72 2.55
C GLU A 153 -17.89 14.15 1.09
N LEU A 154 -19.01 13.98 0.37
CA LEU A 154 -19.16 14.48 -1.00
C LEU A 154 -18.94 15.99 -1.10
N ALA A 155 -19.53 16.76 -0.20
CA ALA A 155 -19.37 18.22 -0.19
C ALA A 155 -17.90 18.65 0.02
N ARG A 156 -17.07 17.80 0.64
CA ARG A 156 -15.64 18.01 0.81
C ARG A 156 -14.84 17.61 -0.41
N VAL A 157 -15.02 16.38 -0.93
CA VAL A 157 -14.11 15.81 -1.93
C VAL A 157 -14.46 16.18 -3.37
N MET A 158 -15.77 16.31 -3.71
CA MET A 158 -16.19 16.57 -5.08
C MET A 158 -15.61 17.87 -5.66
N PRO A 159 -15.69 19.03 -4.95
CA PRO A 159 -15.12 20.27 -5.47
C PRO A 159 -13.60 20.19 -5.71
N VAL A 160 -12.90 19.34 -4.95
CA VAL A 160 -11.43 19.13 -5.12
C VAL A 160 -11.16 18.33 -6.38
N ILE A 161 -11.87 17.19 -6.60
CA ILE A 161 -11.68 16.36 -7.80
C ILE A 161 -12.04 17.15 -9.06
N GLU A 162 -13.20 17.83 -9.06
CA GLU A 162 -13.68 18.67 -10.17
C GLU A 162 -12.71 19.86 -10.47
N GLY A 163 -12.12 20.43 -9.43
CA GLY A 163 -11.13 21.49 -9.56
C GLY A 163 -9.77 21.02 -10.05
N LEU A 164 -9.39 19.77 -9.76
CA LEU A 164 -8.12 19.18 -10.18
C LEU A 164 -8.17 18.65 -11.61
N ARG A 165 -9.23 17.94 -11.99
CA ARG A 165 -9.28 17.20 -13.26
C ARG A 165 -8.95 18.04 -14.49
N PRO A 166 -9.47 19.27 -14.67
CA PRO A 166 -9.09 20.12 -15.81
C PRO A 166 -7.67 20.70 -15.75
N ARG A 167 -7.01 20.63 -14.57
CA ARG A 167 -5.70 21.27 -14.32
C ARG A 167 -4.52 20.29 -14.33
N THR A 168 -4.78 18.97 -14.25
CA THR A 168 -3.72 17.98 -14.18
C THR A 168 -4.11 16.65 -14.82
N GLN A 169 -3.10 15.93 -15.37
CA GLN A 169 -3.22 14.56 -15.84
C GLN A 169 -2.73 13.53 -14.77
N MET A 170 -2.41 14.00 -13.58
CA MET A 170 -2.02 13.12 -12.47
C MET A 170 -3.14 12.14 -12.13
N LEU A 171 -2.77 10.94 -11.68
CA LEU A 171 -3.74 9.99 -11.16
C LEU A 171 -4.36 10.52 -9.87
N ILE A 172 -5.68 10.54 -9.83
CA ILE A 172 -6.48 10.93 -8.67
C ILE A 172 -7.06 9.68 -8.03
N SER A 173 -6.72 9.45 -6.77
CA SER A 173 -7.29 8.42 -5.92
C SER A 173 -8.33 9.05 -4.98
N ILE A 174 -9.43 8.37 -4.75
CA ILE A 174 -10.43 8.73 -3.73
C ILE A 174 -10.32 7.78 -2.53
N ASP A 175 -9.93 8.32 -1.36
CA ASP A 175 -9.87 7.60 -0.08
C ASP A 175 -11.25 7.67 0.60
N THR A 176 -12.04 6.61 0.44
CA THR A 176 -13.39 6.50 0.99
C THR A 176 -13.84 5.06 1.20
N ARG A 177 -14.73 4.85 2.19
CA ARG A 177 -15.35 3.56 2.49
C ARG A 177 -16.80 3.46 1.97
N LYS A 178 -17.30 4.52 1.32
CA LYS A 178 -18.73 4.66 0.97
C LYS A 178 -18.96 4.52 -0.52
N ALA A 179 -19.83 3.61 -0.90
CA ALA A 179 -20.14 3.28 -2.28
C ALA A 179 -20.61 4.47 -3.12
N ASP A 180 -21.45 5.34 -2.55
CA ASP A 180 -21.95 6.51 -3.28
C ASP A 180 -20.86 7.55 -3.54
N VAL A 181 -19.93 7.73 -2.59
CA VAL A 181 -18.75 8.59 -2.78
C VAL A 181 -17.86 8.01 -3.87
N MET A 182 -17.58 6.68 -3.86
CA MET A 182 -16.83 5.99 -4.91
C MET A 182 -17.43 6.26 -6.29
N ARG A 183 -18.75 6.06 -6.44
CA ARG A 183 -19.46 6.22 -7.71
C ARG A 183 -19.36 7.64 -8.25
N ARG A 184 -19.62 8.64 -7.41
CA ARG A 184 -19.60 10.05 -7.79
C ARG A 184 -18.18 10.54 -8.07
N ALA A 185 -17.20 10.14 -7.28
CA ALA A 185 -15.80 10.47 -7.50
C ALA A 185 -15.28 9.87 -8.83
N ALA A 186 -15.61 8.60 -9.12
CA ALA A 186 -15.28 7.97 -10.40
C ALA A 186 -15.89 8.73 -11.59
N ALA A 187 -17.16 9.12 -11.50
CA ALA A 187 -17.85 9.91 -12.54
C ALA A 187 -17.23 11.31 -12.72
N ALA A 188 -16.64 11.90 -11.67
CA ALA A 188 -15.95 13.18 -11.71
C ALA A 188 -14.48 13.09 -12.17
N GLY A 189 -13.96 11.88 -12.41
CA GLY A 189 -12.63 11.67 -12.97
C GLY A 189 -11.58 11.19 -11.97
N ALA A 190 -11.98 10.58 -10.87
CA ALA A 190 -11.05 9.77 -10.06
C ALA A 190 -10.63 8.53 -10.87
N ASP A 191 -9.36 8.14 -10.73
CA ASP A 191 -8.72 7.05 -11.47
C ASP A 191 -8.56 5.78 -10.62
N ILE A 192 -8.59 5.90 -9.28
CA ILE A 192 -8.32 4.82 -8.32
C ILE A 192 -9.29 4.94 -7.14
N LEU A 193 -9.81 3.81 -6.68
CA LEU A 193 -10.55 3.70 -5.42
C LEU A 193 -9.60 3.22 -4.32
N ASN A 194 -9.52 3.95 -3.20
CA ASN A 194 -8.72 3.56 -2.04
C ASN A 194 -9.67 3.36 -0.84
N ASP A 195 -9.84 2.10 -0.40
CA ASP A 195 -10.74 1.78 0.70
C ASP A 195 -10.02 1.10 1.87
N VAL A 196 -9.92 1.84 2.98
CA VAL A 196 -9.30 1.37 4.22
C VAL A 196 -10.04 0.21 4.89
N SER A 197 -11.25 -0.12 4.41
CA SER A 197 -12.04 -1.26 4.87
C SER A 197 -12.00 -2.47 3.91
N ALA A 198 -11.26 -2.38 2.81
CA ALA A 198 -11.21 -3.40 1.76
C ALA A 198 -12.60 -3.79 1.22
N LEU A 199 -13.47 -2.79 0.98
CA LEU A 199 -14.83 -2.94 0.46
C LEU A 199 -15.76 -3.74 1.38
N THR A 200 -15.60 -3.58 2.72
CA THR A 200 -16.45 -4.30 3.69
C THR A 200 -17.33 -3.38 4.52
N HIS A 201 -17.07 -2.07 4.54
CA HIS A 201 -17.81 -1.12 5.36
C HIS A 201 -19.22 -0.85 4.82
N ASP A 202 -19.34 -0.55 3.52
CA ASP A 202 -20.60 -0.34 2.85
C ASP A 202 -20.95 -1.59 2.01
N PRO A 203 -22.14 -2.19 2.20
CA PRO A 203 -22.54 -3.39 1.47
C PRO A 203 -22.52 -3.26 -0.06
N GLN A 204 -22.62 -2.02 -0.58
CA GLN A 204 -22.58 -1.75 -2.01
C GLN A 204 -21.16 -1.47 -2.56
N SER A 205 -20.15 -1.29 -1.70
CA SER A 205 -18.80 -0.90 -2.15
C SER A 205 -18.21 -1.88 -3.15
N LEU A 206 -18.39 -3.18 -2.93
CA LEU A 206 -17.85 -4.21 -3.82
C LEU A 206 -18.49 -4.18 -5.23
N SER A 207 -19.81 -4.06 -5.30
CA SER A 207 -20.52 -3.96 -6.59
C SER A 207 -20.18 -2.66 -7.32
N VAL A 208 -20.13 -1.53 -6.59
CA VAL A 208 -19.77 -0.23 -7.18
C VAL A 208 -18.33 -0.23 -7.67
N ALA A 209 -17.38 -0.82 -6.94
CA ALA A 209 -16.02 -0.95 -7.40
C ALA A 209 -15.93 -1.78 -8.69
N ALA A 210 -16.69 -2.87 -8.80
CA ALA A 210 -16.77 -3.67 -10.02
C ALA A 210 -17.41 -2.89 -11.18
N GLU A 211 -18.49 -2.16 -10.94
CA GLU A 211 -19.19 -1.32 -11.94
C GLU A 211 -18.30 -0.20 -12.49
N THR A 212 -17.54 0.49 -11.65
CA THR A 212 -16.64 1.56 -12.09
C THR A 212 -15.50 1.06 -12.95
N GLY A 213 -15.09 -0.18 -12.74
CA GLY A 213 -13.95 -0.79 -13.42
C GLY A 213 -12.61 -0.13 -13.09
N LEU A 214 -12.53 0.73 -12.09
CA LEU A 214 -11.30 1.38 -11.65
C LEU A 214 -10.40 0.42 -10.86
N PRO A 215 -9.09 0.65 -10.80
CA PRO A 215 -8.22 0.01 -9.83
C PRO A 215 -8.65 0.27 -8.40
N VAL A 216 -8.42 -0.72 -7.51
CA VAL A 216 -8.83 -0.68 -6.11
C VAL A 216 -7.66 -0.98 -5.18
N ILE A 217 -7.45 -0.14 -4.19
CA ILE A 217 -6.54 -0.37 -3.09
C ILE A 217 -7.34 -0.94 -1.91
N LEU A 218 -6.95 -2.14 -1.47
CA LEU A 218 -7.57 -2.89 -0.39
C LEU A 218 -6.67 -2.84 0.83
N MET A 219 -7.12 -2.21 1.93
CA MET A 219 -6.33 -2.13 3.15
C MET A 219 -6.86 -3.07 4.23
N HIS A 220 -5.94 -3.70 4.98
CA HIS A 220 -6.27 -4.43 6.19
C HIS A 220 -6.47 -3.51 7.39
N ALA A 221 -7.65 -3.54 7.97
CA ALA A 221 -7.95 -2.97 9.28
C ALA A 221 -8.67 -4.01 10.15
N GLN A 222 -8.48 -3.98 11.46
CA GLN A 222 -9.23 -4.78 12.42
C GLN A 222 -10.04 -3.86 13.33
N GLY A 223 -11.37 -4.05 13.37
CA GLY A 223 -12.28 -3.23 14.17
C GLY A 223 -12.69 -1.92 13.49
N ASP A 224 -13.54 -1.15 14.19
CA ASP A 224 -13.97 0.17 13.76
C ASP A 224 -12.90 1.23 14.10
N PRO A 225 -12.73 2.32 13.33
CA PRO A 225 -11.78 3.38 13.66
C PRO A 225 -11.88 3.92 15.09
N LYS A 226 -13.05 3.91 15.70
CA LYS A 226 -13.25 4.35 17.09
C LYS A 226 -12.58 3.44 18.11
N THR A 227 -12.59 2.11 17.90
CA THR A 227 -12.21 1.09 18.89
C THR A 227 -11.07 0.20 18.43
N MET A 228 -10.60 0.34 17.18
CA MET A 228 -9.66 -0.59 16.54
C MET A 228 -8.35 -0.83 17.31
N ASN A 229 -7.94 0.11 18.17
CA ASN A 229 -6.69 -0.01 18.94
C ASN A 229 -6.90 -0.48 20.39
N GLU A 230 -8.14 -0.71 20.84
CA GLU A 230 -8.41 -1.11 22.21
C GLU A 230 -7.97 -2.54 22.52
N SER A 231 -8.23 -3.48 21.61
CA SER A 231 -7.92 -4.89 21.81
C SER A 231 -7.70 -5.65 20.49
N PRO A 232 -6.78 -5.23 19.62
CA PRO A 232 -6.50 -5.98 18.41
C PRO A 232 -5.90 -7.35 18.74
N ARG A 233 -6.46 -8.42 18.14
CA ARG A 233 -6.06 -9.81 18.40
C ARG A 233 -5.63 -10.50 17.13
N TYR A 234 -4.46 -11.09 17.16
CA TYR A 234 -3.87 -11.86 16.07
C TYR A 234 -3.26 -13.15 16.63
N SER A 235 -3.35 -14.22 15.88
CA SER A 235 -2.56 -15.43 16.16
C SER A 235 -1.11 -15.26 15.70
N ASP A 236 -0.93 -14.74 14.50
CA ASP A 236 0.30 -14.18 13.93
C ASP A 236 -0.11 -13.02 13.02
N VAL A 237 0.20 -11.79 13.42
CA VAL A 237 -0.29 -10.60 12.72
C VAL A 237 0.14 -10.57 11.25
N VAL A 238 1.32 -11.07 10.92
CA VAL A 238 1.85 -11.05 9.54
C VAL A 238 1.05 -11.99 8.64
N LEU A 239 0.78 -13.20 9.13
CA LEU A 239 0.03 -14.23 8.41
C LEU A 239 -1.47 -13.91 8.39
N ASP A 240 -2.04 -13.41 9.49
CA ASP A 240 -3.47 -13.07 9.57
C ASP A 240 -3.81 -11.90 8.64
N VAL A 241 -2.91 -10.91 8.50
CA VAL A 241 -3.04 -9.81 7.53
C VAL A 241 -2.95 -10.34 6.09
N PHE A 242 -2.05 -11.30 5.81
CA PHE A 242 -1.96 -11.93 4.49
C PHE A 242 -3.27 -12.62 4.12
N ASP A 243 -3.78 -13.49 5.01
CA ASP A 243 -5.01 -14.26 4.79
C ASP A 243 -6.23 -13.34 4.58
N PHE A 244 -6.32 -12.25 5.34
CA PHE A 244 -7.36 -11.25 5.15
C PHE A 244 -7.29 -10.62 3.75
N LEU A 245 -6.12 -10.10 3.38
CA LEU A 245 -5.93 -9.44 2.08
C LEU A 245 -6.18 -10.42 0.92
N GLU A 246 -5.70 -11.66 1.02
CA GLU A 246 -5.97 -12.71 0.04
C GLU A 246 -7.47 -12.95 -0.11
N SER A 247 -8.20 -13.11 1.00
CA SER A 247 -9.66 -13.30 0.96
C SER A 247 -10.41 -12.11 0.33
N ARG A 248 -9.90 -10.89 0.52
CA ARG A 248 -10.50 -9.68 -0.09
C ARG A 248 -10.19 -9.60 -1.58
N ILE A 249 -8.96 -9.96 -1.99
CA ILE A 249 -8.58 -10.07 -3.41
C ILE A 249 -9.47 -11.10 -4.10
N ASP A 250 -9.67 -12.27 -3.51
CA ASP A 250 -10.50 -13.33 -4.06
C ASP A 250 -11.98 -12.89 -4.19
N ALA A 251 -12.50 -12.18 -3.19
CA ALA A 251 -13.85 -11.61 -3.26
C ALA A 251 -14.00 -10.58 -4.39
N CYS A 252 -12.99 -9.73 -4.60
CA CYS A 252 -12.97 -8.77 -5.71
C CYS A 252 -12.91 -9.47 -7.07
N VAL A 253 -12.08 -10.49 -7.21
CA VAL A 253 -11.97 -11.28 -8.44
C VAL A 253 -13.29 -12.00 -8.73
N ALA A 254 -13.92 -12.60 -7.71
CA ALA A 254 -15.23 -13.24 -7.85
C ALA A 254 -16.33 -12.26 -8.24
N ALA A 255 -16.23 -10.98 -7.83
CA ALA A 255 -17.13 -9.91 -8.25
C ALA A 255 -16.83 -9.34 -9.65
N GLY A 256 -15.81 -9.86 -10.36
CA GLY A 256 -15.44 -9.45 -11.72
C GLY A 256 -14.37 -8.35 -11.80
N ILE A 257 -13.74 -7.96 -10.70
CA ILE A 257 -12.62 -7.02 -10.71
C ILE A 257 -11.34 -7.80 -11.08
N PRO A 258 -10.66 -7.48 -12.21
CA PRO A 258 -9.42 -8.17 -12.56
C PRO A 258 -8.35 -8.04 -11.48
N LYS A 259 -7.66 -9.13 -11.12
CA LYS A 259 -6.57 -9.12 -10.12
C LYS A 259 -5.49 -8.07 -10.43
N ALA A 260 -5.23 -7.82 -11.71
CA ALA A 260 -4.29 -6.81 -12.19
C ALA A 260 -4.66 -5.35 -11.82
N LYS A 261 -5.89 -5.11 -11.37
CA LYS A 261 -6.40 -3.79 -10.90
C LYS A 261 -6.40 -3.66 -9.39
N LEU A 262 -5.95 -4.66 -8.64
CA LEU A 262 -5.95 -4.65 -7.19
C LEU A 262 -4.57 -4.30 -6.64
N VAL A 263 -4.57 -3.58 -5.51
CA VAL A 263 -3.38 -3.24 -4.72
C VAL A 263 -3.67 -3.63 -3.27
N ALA A 264 -2.69 -4.16 -2.55
CA ALA A 264 -2.83 -4.53 -1.15
C ALA A 264 -2.07 -3.56 -0.23
N ASP A 265 -2.72 -3.08 0.84
CA ASP A 265 -2.09 -2.31 1.92
C ASP A 265 -2.20 -3.10 3.24
N PRO A 266 -1.08 -3.48 3.88
CA PRO A 266 -1.10 -4.18 5.17
C PRO A 266 -1.68 -3.35 6.33
N GLY A 267 -1.94 -2.06 6.14
CA GLY A 267 -2.65 -1.20 7.08
C GLY A 267 -1.88 -0.90 8.36
N ILE A 268 -0.69 -0.30 8.26
CA ILE A 268 0.09 0.14 9.42
C ILE A 268 -0.71 1.14 10.26
N GLY A 269 -0.86 0.88 11.57
CA GLY A 269 -1.59 1.74 12.50
C GLY A 269 -3.10 1.52 12.56
N PHE A 270 -3.65 0.56 11.81
CA PHE A 270 -5.08 0.24 11.81
C PHE A 270 -5.33 -1.09 12.52
N GLY A 271 -5.89 -1.03 13.73
CA GLY A 271 -6.14 -2.20 14.55
C GLY A 271 -4.89 -3.00 14.90
N LYS A 272 -3.78 -2.32 15.19
CA LYS A 272 -2.48 -2.94 15.47
C LYS A 272 -1.73 -2.21 16.58
N HIS A 273 -1.30 -2.93 17.62
CA HIS A 273 -0.36 -2.40 18.62
C HIS A 273 1.04 -2.15 18.00
N LEU A 274 1.94 -1.50 18.76
CA LEU A 274 3.29 -1.20 18.28
C LEU A 274 4.02 -2.46 17.77
N HIS A 275 4.06 -3.52 18.55
CA HIS A 275 4.75 -4.76 18.17
C HIS A 275 4.13 -5.42 16.91
N HIS A 276 2.80 -5.33 16.72
CA HIS A 276 2.15 -5.78 15.49
C HIS A 276 2.60 -4.96 14.28
N ASN A 277 2.66 -3.64 14.41
CA ASN A 277 3.11 -2.76 13.33
C ASN A 277 4.57 -3.02 12.97
N VAL A 278 5.44 -3.19 13.96
CA VAL A 278 6.86 -3.53 13.75
C VAL A 278 7.01 -4.88 13.06
N ALA A 279 6.23 -5.91 13.49
CA ALA A 279 6.24 -7.21 12.84
C ALA A 279 5.80 -7.14 11.37
N VAL A 280 4.72 -6.42 11.06
CA VAL A 280 4.26 -6.22 9.67
C VAL A 280 5.30 -5.47 8.85
N MET A 281 5.87 -4.36 9.37
CA MET A 281 6.93 -3.60 8.70
C MET A 281 8.18 -4.43 8.40
N GLY A 282 8.57 -5.32 9.31
CA GLY A 282 9.73 -6.21 9.14
C GLY A 282 9.49 -7.37 8.16
N ASN A 283 8.23 -7.58 7.71
CA ASN A 283 7.84 -8.71 6.87
C ASN A 283 7.05 -8.30 5.60
N LEU A 284 7.20 -7.08 5.12
CA LEU A 284 6.46 -6.58 3.95
C LEU A 284 6.68 -7.43 2.70
N ALA A 285 7.87 -8.00 2.52
CA ALA A 285 8.18 -8.86 1.39
C ALA A 285 7.31 -10.13 1.31
N LEU A 286 6.72 -10.59 2.42
CA LEU A 286 5.81 -11.74 2.45
C LEU A 286 4.55 -11.46 1.61
N TYR A 287 4.05 -10.23 1.63
CA TYR A 287 2.81 -9.87 0.92
C TYR A 287 2.94 -9.88 -0.60
N HIS A 288 4.16 -9.99 -1.18
CA HIS A 288 4.31 -10.20 -2.62
C HIS A 288 3.70 -11.52 -3.09
N GLY A 289 3.57 -12.51 -2.19
CA GLY A 289 2.85 -13.76 -2.46
C GLY A 289 1.35 -13.57 -2.79
N LEU A 290 0.75 -12.42 -2.47
CA LEU A 290 -0.61 -12.06 -2.90
C LEU A 290 -0.71 -11.86 -4.41
N GLY A 291 0.40 -11.63 -5.13
CA GLY A 291 0.45 -11.44 -6.57
C GLY A 291 -0.09 -10.09 -7.06
N VAL A 292 -0.25 -9.12 -6.16
CA VAL A 292 -0.67 -7.74 -6.45
C VAL A 292 0.39 -6.75 -5.94
N PRO A 293 0.41 -5.49 -6.42
CA PRO A 293 1.29 -4.46 -5.86
C PRO A 293 0.99 -4.20 -4.38
N ILE A 294 2.03 -3.79 -3.63
CA ILE A 294 1.92 -3.43 -2.21
C ILE A 294 2.02 -1.92 -2.06
N LEU A 295 1.06 -1.35 -1.31
CA LEU A 295 1.09 0.02 -0.84
C LEU A 295 1.50 0.06 0.63
N LEU A 296 2.31 1.03 1.01
CA LEU A 296 2.72 1.28 2.39
C LEU A 296 2.38 2.71 2.81
N GLY A 297 1.49 2.84 3.78
CA GLY A 297 1.15 4.10 4.44
C GLY A 297 1.69 4.16 5.87
N ALA A 298 2.95 4.56 6.08
CA ALA A 298 3.57 4.69 7.40
C ALA A 298 3.87 6.15 7.82
N SER A 299 3.63 7.12 6.93
CA SER A 299 4.00 8.52 7.09
C SER A 299 3.33 9.17 8.30
N ARG A 300 4.15 9.76 9.17
CA ARG A 300 3.79 10.51 10.38
C ARG A 300 2.96 9.73 11.42
N LYS A 301 2.89 8.38 11.30
CA LYS A 301 2.07 7.53 12.18
C LYS A 301 2.66 7.40 13.60
N LYS A 302 1.80 7.03 14.57
CA LYS A 302 2.17 6.86 16.00
C LYS A 302 3.25 5.81 16.25
N LEU A 303 3.42 4.85 15.35
CA LEU A 303 4.54 3.90 15.37
C LEU A 303 5.90 4.64 15.48
N ILE A 304 6.09 5.74 14.73
CA ILE A 304 7.33 6.54 14.75
C ILE A 304 7.50 7.24 16.09
N ASP A 305 6.43 7.82 16.62
CA ASP A 305 6.39 8.44 17.94
C ASP A 305 6.82 7.46 19.04
N HIS A 306 6.17 6.30 19.09
CA HIS A 306 6.45 5.28 20.10
C HIS A 306 7.88 4.71 20.05
N ILE A 307 8.56 4.78 18.89
CA ILE A 307 9.95 4.30 18.74
C ILE A 307 10.97 5.42 19.03
N SER A 308 10.67 6.66 18.68
CA SER A 308 11.65 7.75 18.66
C SER A 308 11.30 8.95 19.52
N ASP A 309 10.24 8.87 20.34
CA ASP A 309 9.78 9.94 21.24
C ASP A 309 9.53 11.29 20.51
N VAL A 310 8.85 11.23 19.35
CA VAL A 310 8.50 12.41 18.56
C VAL A 310 6.99 12.60 18.53
N PRO A 311 6.40 13.29 19.53
CA PRO A 311 4.95 13.36 19.73
C PRO A 311 4.22 14.11 18.62
N LEU A 312 4.82 15.16 18.04
CA LEU A 312 4.17 15.96 17.02
C LEU A 312 4.29 15.32 15.63
N PRO A 313 3.17 15.05 14.93
CA PRO A 313 3.21 14.41 13.62
C PRO A 313 4.08 15.11 12.56
N LYS A 314 4.11 16.46 12.59
CA LYS A 314 4.93 17.26 11.64
C LYS A 314 6.44 17.03 11.80
N ASP A 315 6.89 16.64 12.99
CA ASP A 315 8.30 16.45 13.30
C ASP A 315 8.77 15.01 13.00
N ARG A 316 7.84 14.10 12.61
CA ARG A 316 8.11 12.67 12.28
C ARG A 316 8.62 12.45 10.86
N VAL A 317 9.04 13.50 10.14
CA VAL A 317 9.51 13.35 8.74
C VAL A 317 10.70 12.39 8.64
N PRO A 318 11.77 12.50 9.45
CA PRO A 318 12.90 11.57 9.37
C PRO A 318 12.49 10.10 9.57
N GLY A 319 11.65 9.82 10.57
CA GLY A 319 11.11 8.48 10.81
C GLY A 319 10.19 7.99 9.69
N SER A 320 9.44 8.88 9.05
CA SER A 320 8.60 8.56 7.89
C SER A 320 9.45 8.14 6.69
N LEU A 321 10.56 8.83 6.44
CA LEU A 321 11.51 8.49 5.39
C LEU A 321 12.18 7.14 5.65
N ALA A 322 12.62 6.89 6.89
CA ALA A 322 13.20 5.61 7.29
C ALA A 322 12.21 4.44 7.06
N ALA A 323 10.95 4.62 7.46
CA ALA A 323 9.90 3.62 7.25
C ALA A 323 9.59 3.39 5.75
N ALA A 324 9.55 4.45 4.95
CA ALA A 324 9.36 4.34 3.49
C ALA A 324 10.52 3.58 2.83
N LEU A 325 11.77 3.93 3.14
CA LEU A 325 12.96 3.26 2.59
C LEU A 325 13.04 1.80 3.03
N ALA A 326 12.68 1.48 4.29
CA ALA A 326 12.61 0.10 4.77
C ALA A 326 11.57 -0.74 4.00
N GLY A 327 10.45 -0.13 3.59
CA GLY A 327 9.46 -0.77 2.73
C GLY A 327 9.95 -0.97 1.30
N VAL A 328 10.56 0.06 0.72
CA VAL A 328 11.11 0.01 -0.64
C VAL A 328 12.23 -1.02 -0.77
N ALA A 329 13.09 -1.14 0.24
CA ALA A 329 14.12 -2.19 0.29
C ALA A 329 13.53 -3.61 0.32
N GLN A 330 12.25 -3.77 0.69
CA GLN A 330 11.49 -5.02 0.62
C GLN A 330 10.60 -5.13 -0.63
N GLY A 331 10.75 -4.22 -1.61
CA GLY A 331 10.03 -4.27 -2.88
C GLY A 331 8.63 -3.63 -2.86
N VAL A 332 8.28 -2.81 -1.89
CA VAL A 332 7.01 -2.05 -1.90
C VAL A 332 6.95 -1.14 -3.13
N GLN A 333 5.81 -1.19 -3.85
CA GLN A 333 5.65 -0.45 -5.10
C GLN A 333 5.10 0.97 -4.90
N ILE A 334 4.31 1.22 -3.86
CA ILE A 334 3.68 2.53 -3.64
C ILE A 334 3.90 2.96 -2.19
N VAL A 335 4.42 4.16 -1.97
CA VAL A 335 4.53 4.77 -0.64
C VAL A 335 3.54 5.94 -0.52
N ARG A 336 2.60 5.84 0.43
CA ARG A 336 1.58 6.87 0.70
C ARG A 336 2.08 7.82 1.79
N VAL A 337 2.31 9.07 1.44
CA VAL A 337 3.06 10.03 2.27
C VAL A 337 2.45 11.43 2.31
N HIS A 338 2.75 12.17 3.39
CA HIS A 338 2.45 13.61 3.50
C HIS A 338 3.57 14.47 2.89
N ASP A 339 4.83 14.03 3.00
CA ASP A 339 6.03 14.82 2.68
C ASP A 339 6.64 14.35 1.35
N VAL A 340 6.00 14.74 0.24
CA VAL A 340 6.34 14.25 -1.10
C VAL A 340 7.76 14.65 -1.50
N ALA A 341 8.13 15.92 -1.40
CA ALA A 341 9.47 16.39 -1.78
C ALA A 341 10.59 15.68 -1.03
N ALA A 342 10.44 15.54 0.31
CA ALA A 342 11.43 14.84 1.13
C ALA A 342 11.52 13.35 0.78
N THR A 343 10.37 12.70 0.53
CA THR A 343 10.31 11.29 0.14
C THR A 343 10.95 11.08 -1.24
N ARG A 344 10.65 11.94 -2.21
CA ARG A 344 11.28 11.90 -3.54
C ARG A 344 12.79 12.00 -3.46
N GLN A 345 13.31 12.97 -2.67
CA GLN A 345 14.75 13.10 -2.46
C GLN A 345 15.36 11.84 -1.85
N ALA A 346 14.73 11.29 -0.80
CA ALA A 346 15.20 10.09 -0.13
C ALA A 346 15.23 8.87 -1.07
N LEU A 347 14.17 8.68 -1.88
CA LEU A 347 14.09 7.61 -2.88
C LEU A 347 15.15 7.77 -3.98
N ALA A 348 15.39 9.01 -4.46
CA ALA A 348 16.41 9.28 -5.47
C ALA A 348 17.80 8.90 -4.97
N VAL A 349 18.16 9.34 -3.75
CA VAL A 349 19.47 8.99 -3.13
C VAL A 349 19.58 7.48 -2.89
N TRP A 350 18.52 6.85 -2.33
CA TRP A 350 18.51 5.42 -2.10
C TRP A 350 18.70 4.62 -3.40
N ARG A 351 18.00 4.98 -4.48
CA ARG A 351 18.11 4.32 -5.78
C ARG A 351 19.51 4.47 -6.37
N ALA A 352 20.10 5.67 -6.32
CA ALA A 352 21.44 5.91 -6.82
C ALA A 352 22.48 5.03 -6.10
N ILE A 353 22.39 4.94 -4.75
CA ILE A 353 23.27 4.09 -3.94
C ILE A 353 23.01 2.61 -4.22
N ALA A 354 21.76 2.19 -4.21
CA ALA A 354 21.36 0.79 -4.37
C ALA A 354 21.77 0.21 -5.73
N HIS A 355 21.66 0.99 -6.81
CA HIS A 355 21.96 0.53 -8.17
C HIS A 355 23.32 1.00 -8.69
N ASN A 356 24.14 1.65 -7.86
CA ASN A 356 25.46 2.20 -8.23
C ASN A 356 25.41 3.05 -9.51
N THR A 357 24.39 3.93 -9.60
CA THR A 357 24.17 4.77 -10.78
C THR A 357 24.28 6.24 -10.42
N ASN A 358 24.91 7.04 -11.30
CA ASN A 358 25.00 8.50 -11.17
C ASN A 358 23.81 9.24 -11.80
N LYS A 359 22.88 8.50 -12.44
CA LYS A 359 21.64 9.03 -13.06
C LYS A 359 20.43 8.34 -12.46
N VAL A 360 19.50 9.10 -11.93
CA VAL A 360 18.23 8.66 -11.34
C VAL A 360 17.08 9.10 -12.23
#